data_a630c0b0ed69e8309d7992bc708f8ebd
#
_entry.id   a630c0b0ed69e8309d7992bc708f8ebd
#
_cell.length_a   1.000
_cell.length_b   1.000
_cell.length_c   1.000
_cell.angle_alpha   90.00
_cell.angle_beta   90.00
_cell.angle_gamma   90.00
#
_symmetry.space_group_name_H-M   'P 1'
#
loop_
_entity.id
_entity.type
_entity.pdbx_description
1 polymer ?
#
loop_
_entity_poly.entity_id
_entity_poly.type
_entity_poly.pdbx_seq_one_letter_code
_entity_poly.pdbx_strand_id
1 'polypeptide(L)'
;MSTPPIGRRGFIKGALGVGALAVAGCAPGGSGQAVPSKLAAPSATASTVKGEITIWNRSGDLFKVFDAAIAKFKQAYPGVTVNHQQVDIDAKLANTLISGTDVPDGSFWDDAKIGGQAEHLYDLTDLIAPYQDKTAPYKISVNTVDGKIYGVPWDLDPGLLWYREDILEAAGVDIASIATYDDLLTAARTIKDKNPASKPIHLDKNPFLSQLWLEMLANQQGTSLTDASGKLRLDSPEYKKIFTWIEQATGDGLVTHAPYLEPADVNTLDNGQQVFVPWAIWWSFAPQNLLKATKGKWRAAPLPAWTPGGARSGVMGGSSFVIPAKAKNPELAWLLYEYLCFKDEGIQAVYGPNSVYPGGLSTSVPSYLPVLDPAKPLFQPIEALGGQDLWKVATEASSTIPAAAPIPWWWAQSVDYLGNNVQRLIEGKMSPDDVIADSAKKIQRNLVDRG
;
A
#
# COMPACT_ATOMS: atom_id res chain seq x y z
N MET A 1 -18.56 -35.45 -45.24
CA MET A 1 -17.66 -35.17 -46.38
C MET A 1 -16.30 -34.81 -45.80
N SER A 2 -15.36 -35.63 -46.15
CA SER A 2 -14.04 -35.85 -45.60
C SER A 2 -13.02 -34.78 -45.99
N THR A 3 -12.22 -34.38 -45.05
CA THR A 3 -10.91 -33.73 -45.24
C THR A 3 -9.85 -34.75 -45.68
N PRO A 4 -8.82 -34.36 -46.42
CA PRO A 4 -7.54 -35.09 -46.37
C PRO A 4 -6.37 -34.18 -45.90
N PRO A 5 -5.29 -34.82 -45.39
CA PRO A 5 -4.11 -34.13 -44.84
C PRO A 5 -2.98 -34.09 -45.90
N ILE A 6 -2.06 -33.13 -45.76
CA ILE A 6 -0.79 -33.06 -46.55
C ILE A 6 0.34 -32.90 -45.50
N GLY A 7 1.26 -33.59 -45.69
CA GLY A 7 2.33 -34.47 -45.79
C GLY A 7 3.67 -33.76 -45.75
N ARG A 8 4.59 -34.42 -45.03
CA ARG A 8 6.00 -34.01 -44.72
C ARG A 8 6.96 -34.28 -45.89
N ARG A 9 8.13 -33.61 -45.86
CA ARG A 9 9.49 -33.97 -46.28
C ARG A 9 9.99 -33.45 -47.64
N GLY A 10 11.22 -32.87 -47.55
CA GLY A 10 12.14 -32.69 -48.65
C GLY A 10 13.48 -32.13 -48.20
N PHE A 11 14.41 -33.02 -47.87
CA PHE A 11 15.84 -32.75 -47.66
C PHE A 11 16.53 -32.53 -49.01
N ILE A 12 17.41 -31.54 -49.17
CA ILE A 12 18.53 -31.59 -50.11
C ILE A 12 19.79 -31.01 -49.45
N LYS A 13 20.84 -31.84 -49.42
CA LYS A 13 22.24 -31.49 -49.10
C LYS A 13 22.91 -31.01 -50.42
N GLY A 14 23.77 -30.00 -50.33
CA GLY A 14 24.74 -29.66 -51.37
C GLY A 14 25.89 -28.85 -50.76
N ALA A 15 27.09 -29.30 -50.95
CA ALA A 15 28.32 -28.87 -50.30
C ALA A 15 29.18 -27.94 -51.18
N LEU A 16 30.07 -27.18 -50.50
CA LEU A 16 31.38 -26.65 -50.90
C LEU A 16 31.48 -25.48 -51.91
N GLY A 17 32.10 -24.40 -51.42
CA GLY A 17 32.69 -23.33 -52.23
C GLY A 17 33.34 -22.26 -51.31
N VAL A 18 34.66 -22.35 -51.15
CA VAL A 18 35.51 -21.38 -50.47
C VAL A 18 35.54 -20.08 -51.27
N GLY A 19 35.30 -18.95 -50.62
CA GLY A 19 35.49 -17.61 -51.16
C GLY A 19 35.49 -16.58 -50.06
N ALA A 20 36.67 -16.18 -49.59
CA ALA A 20 36.84 -15.08 -48.67
C ALA A 20 36.57 -13.75 -49.39
N LEU A 21 35.49 -13.09 -49.03
CA LEU A 21 35.24 -11.67 -49.31
C LEU A 21 34.79 -11.02 -48.02
N ALA A 22 35.65 -10.16 -47.47
CA ALA A 22 35.34 -9.29 -46.38
C ALA A 22 34.21 -8.32 -46.82
N VAL A 23 32.98 -8.59 -46.41
CA VAL A 23 31.88 -7.63 -46.50
C VAL A 23 31.71 -7.08 -45.10
N ALA A 24 32.07 -5.81 -44.94
CA ALA A 24 31.67 -5.01 -43.78
C ALA A 24 30.13 -5.00 -43.72
N GLY A 25 29.57 -5.92 -42.99
CA GLY A 25 28.14 -5.98 -42.70
C GLY A 25 27.82 -4.88 -41.66
N CYS A 26 27.18 -3.80 -42.12
CA CYS A 26 26.42 -2.92 -41.24
C CYS A 26 25.32 -3.76 -40.59
N ALA A 27 25.55 -4.23 -39.38
CA ALA A 27 24.48 -4.63 -38.51
C ALA A 27 23.62 -3.38 -38.27
N PRO A 28 22.29 -3.44 -38.35
CA PRO A 28 21.45 -2.40 -37.78
C PRO A 28 21.53 -2.55 -36.29
N GLY A 29 22.58 -1.97 -35.70
CA GLY A 29 22.67 -1.71 -34.28
C GLY A 29 21.68 -0.58 -33.99
N GLY A 30 20.49 -0.92 -33.59
CA GLY A 30 19.69 0.00 -32.82
C GLY A 30 20.51 0.35 -31.59
N SER A 31 21.09 1.55 -31.61
CA SER A 31 21.63 2.17 -30.40
C SER A 31 20.45 2.49 -29.50
N GLY A 32 19.94 1.47 -28.80
CA GLY A 32 19.18 1.73 -27.60
C GLY A 32 20.12 2.51 -26.67
N GLN A 33 19.97 3.81 -26.63
CA GLN A 33 20.63 4.59 -25.56
C GLN A 33 20.17 3.92 -24.27
N ALA A 34 21.12 3.40 -23.50
CA ALA A 34 20.86 2.93 -22.17
C ALA A 34 20.19 4.09 -21.42
N VAL A 35 18.93 3.89 -21.01
CA VAL A 35 18.21 4.89 -20.24
C VAL A 35 19.01 5.10 -18.96
N PRO A 36 19.34 6.34 -18.56
CA PRO A 36 20.09 6.59 -17.34
C PRO A 36 19.34 5.93 -16.18
N SER A 37 19.97 5.01 -15.49
CA SER A 37 19.35 4.31 -14.37
C SER A 37 19.21 5.18 -13.13
N LYS A 38 19.89 6.32 -13.08
CA LYS A 38 19.97 7.22 -11.92
C LYS A 38 19.59 8.64 -12.31
N LEU A 39 18.68 9.23 -11.53
CA LEU A 39 18.27 10.62 -11.71
C LEU A 39 19.16 11.54 -10.91
N ALA A 40 19.68 12.59 -11.58
CA ALA A 40 20.47 13.63 -10.93
C ALA A 40 19.56 14.69 -10.27
N ALA A 41 20.07 15.31 -9.20
CA ALA A 41 19.37 16.43 -8.59
C ALA A 41 19.25 17.61 -9.58
N PRO A 42 18.07 18.26 -9.65
CA PRO A 42 17.92 19.45 -10.49
C PRO A 42 18.88 20.54 -10.09
N SER A 43 19.59 21.13 -11.06
CA SER A 43 20.51 22.25 -10.84
C SER A 43 19.84 23.61 -10.88
N ALA A 44 18.58 23.69 -11.31
CA ALA A 44 17.82 24.93 -11.47
C ALA A 44 17.13 25.37 -10.16
N THR A 45 17.09 26.68 -9.93
CA THR A 45 16.34 27.27 -8.82
C THR A 45 14.85 27.40 -9.16
N ALA A 46 13.99 27.55 -8.17
CA ALA A 46 12.55 27.70 -8.35
C ALA A 46 12.14 28.82 -9.33
N SER A 47 12.91 29.91 -9.37
CA SER A 47 12.67 31.06 -10.26
C SER A 47 13.12 30.84 -11.70
N THR A 48 14.02 29.89 -11.96
CA THR A 48 14.63 29.65 -13.29
C THR A 48 14.15 28.40 -13.97
N VAL A 49 13.57 27.46 -13.21
CA VAL A 49 13.08 26.19 -13.74
C VAL A 49 11.85 26.42 -14.62
N LYS A 50 11.82 25.80 -15.81
CA LYS A 50 10.69 25.87 -16.76
C LYS A 50 10.49 24.55 -17.43
N GLY A 51 9.24 24.24 -17.77
CA GLY A 51 8.89 23.07 -18.56
C GLY A 51 7.48 22.61 -18.30
N GLU A 52 7.13 21.49 -18.91
CA GLU A 52 5.84 20.85 -18.78
C GLU A 52 6.02 19.38 -18.39
N ILE A 53 5.20 18.90 -17.44
CA ILE A 53 5.16 17.51 -17.01
C ILE A 53 3.74 16.95 -17.06
N THR A 54 3.65 15.67 -17.39
CA THR A 54 2.41 14.88 -17.30
C THR A 54 2.50 13.96 -16.09
N ILE A 55 1.55 14.10 -15.16
CA ILE A 55 1.47 13.32 -13.93
C ILE A 55 0.19 12.50 -13.93
N TRP A 56 0.32 11.20 -13.72
CA TRP A 56 -0.83 10.30 -13.57
C TRP A 56 -1.17 10.06 -12.10
N ASN A 57 -2.46 10.05 -11.83
CA ASN A 57 -2.99 9.72 -10.50
C ASN A 57 -4.28 8.92 -10.64
N ARG A 58 -4.63 8.15 -9.59
CA ARG A 58 -5.91 7.43 -9.55
C ARG A 58 -7.08 8.39 -9.43
N SER A 59 -8.28 7.90 -9.80
CA SER A 59 -9.51 8.65 -9.68
C SER A 59 -9.94 8.86 -8.22
N GLY A 60 -10.88 9.78 -8.02
CA GLY A 60 -11.53 10.03 -6.73
C GLY A 60 -11.01 11.27 -6.01
N ASP A 61 -11.20 11.29 -4.70
CA ASP A 61 -10.91 12.49 -3.91
C ASP A 61 -9.41 12.77 -3.76
N LEU A 62 -8.56 11.73 -3.76
CA LEU A 62 -7.11 11.93 -3.77
C LEU A 62 -6.63 12.70 -5.00
N PHE A 63 -7.22 12.44 -6.18
CA PHE A 63 -6.93 13.24 -7.38
C PHE A 63 -7.17 14.72 -7.12
N LYS A 64 -8.32 15.07 -6.56
CA LYS A 64 -8.71 16.47 -6.28
C LYS A 64 -7.78 17.11 -5.23
N VAL A 65 -7.36 16.36 -4.21
CA VAL A 65 -6.42 16.85 -3.20
C VAL A 65 -5.07 17.18 -3.84
N PHE A 66 -4.53 16.28 -4.65
CA PHE A 66 -3.26 16.53 -5.34
C PHE A 66 -3.40 17.66 -6.37
N ASP A 67 -4.52 17.77 -7.06
CA ASP A 67 -4.76 18.88 -7.99
C ASP A 67 -4.74 20.24 -7.26
N ALA A 68 -5.34 20.32 -6.07
CA ALA A 68 -5.27 21.51 -5.22
C ALA A 68 -3.83 21.79 -4.70
N ALA A 69 -3.08 20.76 -4.32
CA ALA A 69 -1.70 20.91 -3.88
C ALA A 69 -0.77 21.30 -5.05
N ILE A 70 -0.98 20.74 -6.25
CA ILE A 70 -0.28 21.13 -7.49
C ILE A 70 -0.52 22.61 -7.82
N ALA A 71 -1.71 23.15 -7.55
CA ALA A 71 -1.98 24.57 -7.72
C ALA A 71 -1.09 25.44 -6.81
N LYS A 72 -0.74 24.96 -5.60
CA LYS A 72 0.24 25.62 -4.72
C LYS A 72 1.67 25.46 -5.23
N PHE A 73 2.04 24.25 -5.68
CA PHE A 73 3.34 24.04 -6.33
C PHE A 73 3.57 25.01 -7.49
N LYS A 74 2.58 25.24 -8.35
CA LYS A 74 2.68 26.19 -9.48
C LYS A 74 2.87 27.65 -9.04
N GLN A 75 2.45 28.01 -7.83
CA GLN A 75 2.75 29.33 -7.25
C GLN A 75 4.23 29.45 -6.85
N ALA A 76 4.80 28.36 -6.29
CA ALA A 76 6.22 28.31 -5.92
C ALA A 76 7.14 28.15 -7.15
N TYR A 77 6.65 27.47 -8.21
CA TYR A 77 7.38 27.18 -9.45
C TYR A 77 6.60 27.67 -10.69
N PRO A 78 6.47 28.99 -10.91
CA PRO A 78 5.58 29.56 -11.93
C PRO A 78 5.97 29.22 -13.38
N GLY A 79 7.19 28.76 -13.60
CA GLY A 79 7.67 28.31 -14.91
C GLY A 79 7.31 26.88 -15.26
N VAL A 80 6.73 26.10 -14.31
CA VAL A 80 6.37 24.68 -14.53
C VAL A 80 4.90 24.52 -14.79
N THR A 81 4.56 23.92 -15.93
CA THR A 81 3.19 23.47 -16.24
C THR A 81 3.03 22.01 -15.84
N VAL A 82 1.99 21.70 -15.08
CA VAL A 82 1.65 20.34 -14.68
C VAL A 82 0.34 19.93 -15.33
N ASN A 83 0.40 18.94 -16.21
CA ASN A 83 -0.75 18.26 -16.79
C ASN A 83 -1.10 17.07 -15.89
N HIS A 84 -1.94 17.31 -14.87
CA HIS A 84 -2.37 16.30 -13.91
C HIS A 84 -3.55 15.51 -14.49
N GLN A 85 -3.39 14.21 -14.67
CA GLN A 85 -4.35 13.34 -15.34
C GLN A 85 -4.89 12.25 -14.41
N GLN A 86 -6.20 12.11 -14.43
CA GLN A 86 -6.89 11.01 -13.78
C GLN A 86 -6.86 9.78 -14.69
N VAL A 87 -6.22 8.70 -14.23
CA VAL A 87 -6.01 7.47 -14.99
C VAL A 87 -6.30 6.27 -14.10
N ASP A 88 -6.82 5.19 -14.68
CA ASP A 88 -6.80 3.87 -14.03
C ASP A 88 -5.34 3.36 -14.03
N ILE A 89 -4.58 3.80 -13.03
CA ILE A 89 -3.15 3.45 -12.90
C ILE A 89 -2.94 1.97 -12.61
N ASP A 90 -3.90 1.33 -11.95
CA ASP A 90 -3.83 -0.09 -11.60
C ASP A 90 -3.84 -0.99 -12.84
N ALA A 91 -4.68 -0.65 -13.82
CA ALA A 91 -4.76 -1.37 -15.07
C ALA A 91 -3.69 -0.94 -16.09
N LYS A 92 -3.24 0.33 -16.06
CA LYS A 92 -2.51 0.91 -17.19
C LYS A 92 -1.02 1.11 -16.93
N LEU A 93 -0.59 1.51 -15.72
CA LEU A 93 0.78 1.98 -15.50
C LEU A 93 1.83 0.89 -15.78
N ALA A 94 1.66 -0.31 -15.24
CA ALA A 94 2.62 -1.40 -15.45
C ALA A 94 2.82 -1.72 -16.95
N ASN A 95 1.74 -1.80 -17.72
CA ASN A 95 1.81 -2.05 -19.17
C ASN A 95 2.48 -0.90 -19.92
N THR A 96 2.24 0.34 -19.51
CA THR A 96 2.86 1.55 -20.06
C THR A 96 4.36 1.58 -19.78
N LEU A 97 4.79 1.22 -18.57
CA LEU A 97 6.20 1.12 -18.20
C LEU A 97 6.93 0.09 -19.06
N ILE A 98 6.36 -1.10 -19.23
CA ILE A 98 6.93 -2.19 -20.04
C ILE A 98 7.00 -1.79 -21.52
N SER A 99 5.92 -1.27 -22.10
CA SER A 99 5.89 -0.87 -23.52
C SER A 99 6.77 0.36 -23.79
N GLY A 100 6.89 1.25 -22.81
CA GLY A 100 7.59 2.52 -22.96
C GLY A 100 6.92 3.51 -23.91
N THR A 101 5.61 3.33 -24.15
CA THR A 101 4.81 4.22 -25.01
C THR A 101 3.88 5.05 -24.14
N ASP A 102 3.74 6.34 -24.44
CA ASP A 102 2.90 7.30 -23.70
C ASP A 102 3.20 7.34 -22.20
N VAL A 103 4.46 7.21 -21.84
CA VAL A 103 4.93 7.18 -20.46
C VAL A 103 4.76 8.57 -19.84
N PRO A 104 4.12 8.70 -18.64
CA PRO A 104 4.05 9.97 -17.91
C PRO A 104 5.42 10.37 -17.37
N ASP A 105 5.58 11.63 -16.98
CA ASP A 105 6.80 12.08 -16.29
C ASP A 105 6.84 11.59 -14.84
N GLY A 106 5.68 11.33 -14.25
CA GLY A 106 5.56 10.72 -12.94
C GLY A 106 4.17 10.14 -12.71
N SER A 107 4.05 9.24 -11.74
CA SER A 107 2.79 8.63 -11.35
C SER A 107 2.73 8.36 -9.85
N PHE A 108 1.52 8.44 -9.30
CA PHE A 108 1.17 7.84 -8.01
C PHE A 108 1.10 6.32 -8.17
N TRP A 109 1.58 5.54 -7.19
CA TRP A 109 1.48 4.09 -7.23
C TRP A 109 1.50 3.44 -5.84
N ASP A 110 0.91 2.24 -5.73
CA ASP A 110 0.95 1.45 -4.50
C ASP A 110 2.34 0.87 -4.28
N ASP A 111 2.86 0.95 -3.07
CA ASP A 111 4.20 0.47 -2.71
C ASP A 111 4.41 -1.01 -3.10
N ALA A 112 3.38 -1.84 -2.90
CA ALA A 112 3.41 -3.27 -3.20
C ALA A 112 3.66 -3.62 -4.69
N LYS A 113 3.53 -2.64 -5.59
CA LYS A 113 3.70 -2.84 -7.04
C LYS A 113 5.05 -2.34 -7.57
N ILE A 114 5.74 -1.49 -6.81
CA ILE A 114 6.97 -0.81 -7.25
C ILE A 114 8.08 -1.83 -7.51
N GLY A 115 8.27 -2.79 -6.62
CA GLY A 115 9.34 -3.79 -6.71
C GLY A 115 9.34 -4.57 -8.02
N GLY A 116 8.16 -4.94 -8.52
CA GLY A 116 8.00 -5.65 -9.79
C GLY A 116 8.28 -4.84 -11.06
N GLN A 117 8.55 -3.55 -10.94
CA GLN A 117 8.77 -2.64 -12.06
C GLN A 117 10.02 -1.77 -11.89
N ALA A 118 10.89 -2.10 -10.94
CA ALA A 118 12.07 -1.31 -10.61
C ALA A 118 12.97 -1.04 -11.83
N GLU A 119 13.12 -2.00 -12.75
CA GLU A 119 13.90 -1.86 -13.97
C GLU A 119 13.36 -0.78 -14.94
N HIS A 120 12.10 -0.40 -14.80
CA HIS A 120 11.44 0.62 -15.61
C HIS A 120 11.34 1.99 -14.93
N LEU A 121 11.92 2.14 -13.74
CA LEU A 121 11.88 3.35 -12.91
C LEU A 121 13.28 3.94 -12.74
N TYR A 122 13.35 5.24 -12.47
CA TYR A 122 14.61 5.87 -12.05
C TYR A 122 15.01 5.44 -10.64
N ASP A 123 16.29 5.17 -10.45
CA ASP A 123 16.93 5.08 -9.15
C ASP A 123 16.99 6.47 -8.52
N LEU A 124 16.28 6.66 -7.40
CA LEU A 124 16.12 7.91 -6.67
C LEU A 124 16.98 7.97 -5.41
N THR A 125 17.88 7.01 -5.19
CA THR A 125 18.63 6.84 -3.95
C THR A 125 19.34 8.12 -3.51
N ASP A 126 20.07 8.79 -4.42
CA ASP A 126 20.79 10.03 -4.08
C ASP A 126 19.85 11.21 -3.79
N LEU A 127 18.69 11.24 -4.44
CA LEU A 127 17.66 12.27 -4.25
C LEU A 127 16.94 12.11 -2.92
N ILE A 128 16.73 10.87 -2.49
CA ILE A 128 16.09 10.54 -1.20
C ILE A 128 17.08 10.62 -0.04
N ALA A 129 18.39 10.46 -0.27
CA ALA A 129 19.41 10.42 0.79
C ALA A 129 19.30 11.55 1.83
N PRO A 130 19.04 12.84 1.47
CA PRO A 130 18.88 13.94 2.43
C PRO A 130 17.65 13.79 3.36
N TYR A 131 16.68 12.95 2.97
CA TYR A 131 15.40 12.74 3.64
C TYR A 131 15.29 11.35 4.28
N GLN A 132 16.20 10.43 3.97
CA GLN A 132 16.11 9.03 4.33
C GLN A 132 15.94 8.81 5.84
N ASP A 133 16.81 9.42 6.65
CA ASP A 133 16.78 9.31 8.12
C ASP A 133 15.59 10.06 8.76
N LYS A 134 14.88 10.86 7.98
CA LYS A 134 13.68 11.62 8.38
C LYS A 134 12.40 11.02 7.83
N THR A 135 12.48 9.92 7.13
CA THR A 135 11.32 9.20 6.57
C THR A 135 11.10 7.92 7.37
N ALA A 136 9.85 7.54 7.54
CA ALA A 136 9.50 6.31 8.23
C ALA A 136 10.30 5.11 7.68
N PRO A 137 11.06 4.36 8.51
CA PRO A 137 11.92 3.28 8.04
C PRO A 137 11.18 2.23 7.20
N TYR A 138 9.93 1.94 7.55
CA TYR A 138 9.05 1.08 6.74
C TYR A 138 8.98 1.57 5.28
N LYS A 139 8.71 2.87 5.06
CA LYS A 139 8.53 3.43 3.71
C LYS A 139 9.83 3.42 2.89
N ILE A 140 10.97 3.60 3.54
CA ILE A 140 12.26 3.43 2.87
C ILE A 140 12.44 1.97 2.44
N SER A 141 12.17 1.01 3.33
CA SER A 141 12.34 -0.42 3.04
C SER A 141 11.46 -0.89 1.88
N VAL A 142 10.17 -0.55 1.87
CA VAL A 142 9.23 -1.04 0.83
C VAL A 142 9.47 -0.40 -0.55
N ASN A 143 10.15 0.75 -0.60
CA ASN A 143 10.56 1.40 -1.84
C ASN A 143 11.97 0.99 -2.31
N THR A 144 12.65 0.11 -1.55
CA THR A 144 14.02 -0.33 -1.85
C THR A 144 14.01 -1.70 -2.54
N VAL A 145 14.69 -1.79 -3.68
CA VAL A 145 14.96 -3.03 -4.42
C VAL A 145 16.46 -3.08 -4.70
N ASP A 146 17.12 -4.17 -4.31
CA ASP A 146 18.57 -4.38 -4.50
C ASP A 146 19.42 -3.18 -4.01
N GLY A 147 19.04 -2.60 -2.87
CA GLY A 147 19.75 -1.48 -2.24
C GLY A 147 19.51 -0.11 -2.90
N LYS A 148 18.58 0.00 -3.84
CA LYS A 148 18.21 1.25 -4.54
C LYS A 148 16.77 1.62 -4.27
N ILE A 149 16.49 2.92 -4.18
CA ILE A 149 15.15 3.45 -3.89
C ILE A 149 14.48 3.89 -5.19
N TYR A 150 13.28 3.39 -5.46
CA TYR A 150 12.54 3.61 -6.71
C TYR A 150 11.22 4.38 -6.56
N GLY A 151 10.79 4.65 -5.33
CA GLY A 151 9.62 5.48 -5.05
C GLY A 151 9.94 6.65 -4.13
N VAL A 152 9.28 7.78 -4.33
CA VAL A 152 9.27 8.93 -3.42
C VAL A 152 8.20 8.64 -2.35
N PRO A 153 8.58 8.36 -1.09
CA PRO A 153 7.64 8.03 -0.03
C PRO A 153 6.65 9.18 0.21
N TRP A 154 5.36 8.90 0.12
CA TRP A 154 4.33 9.92 0.35
C TRP A 154 3.63 9.72 1.69
N ASP A 155 2.81 8.68 1.82
CA ASP A 155 1.98 8.42 3.00
C ASP A 155 2.52 7.30 3.89
N LEU A 156 2.00 7.28 5.11
CA LEU A 156 2.11 6.16 6.02
C LEU A 156 0.69 5.83 6.48
N ASP A 157 0.30 4.56 6.35
CA ASP A 157 -1.04 4.09 6.66
C ASP A 157 -1.03 3.22 7.92
N PRO A 158 -0.92 3.83 9.12
CA PRO A 158 -0.89 3.07 10.36
C PRO A 158 -2.18 2.29 10.56
N GLY A 159 -2.04 1.03 10.98
CA GLY A 159 -3.13 0.21 11.46
C GLY A 159 -3.66 0.74 12.79
N LEU A 160 -4.97 0.83 12.91
CA LEU A 160 -5.71 1.26 14.08
C LEU A 160 -6.83 0.26 14.39
N LEU A 161 -7.24 0.20 15.64
CA LEU A 161 -8.46 -0.48 16.05
C LEU A 161 -9.62 0.51 16.05
N TRP A 162 -10.48 0.42 15.02
CA TRP A 162 -11.73 1.17 14.97
C TRP A 162 -12.79 0.43 15.78
N TYR A 163 -13.56 1.15 16.60
CA TYR A 163 -14.53 0.52 17.47
C TYR A 163 -15.79 1.37 17.71
N ARG A 164 -16.89 0.69 18.04
CA ARG A 164 -18.17 1.30 18.44
C ARG A 164 -18.16 1.60 19.94
N GLU A 165 -17.91 2.86 20.29
CA GLU A 165 -17.86 3.31 21.67
C GLU A 165 -19.16 3.02 22.42
N ASP A 166 -20.31 3.34 21.84
CA ASP A 166 -21.62 3.12 22.43
C ASP A 166 -21.93 1.63 22.75
N ILE A 167 -21.40 0.71 21.92
CA ILE A 167 -21.57 -0.74 22.16
C ILE A 167 -20.63 -1.22 23.26
N LEU A 168 -19.40 -0.73 23.28
CA LEU A 168 -18.43 -1.05 24.35
C LEU A 168 -18.96 -0.58 25.71
N GLU A 169 -19.45 0.66 25.80
CA GLU A 169 -20.05 1.21 27.01
C GLU A 169 -21.24 0.37 27.49
N ALA A 170 -22.18 0.02 26.57
CA ALA A 170 -23.32 -0.81 26.89
C ALA A 170 -22.91 -2.23 27.32
N ALA A 171 -21.77 -2.72 26.83
CA ALA A 171 -21.21 -4.01 27.21
C ALA A 171 -20.39 -3.95 28.51
N GLY A 172 -20.04 -2.76 29.00
CA GLY A 172 -19.15 -2.59 30.14
C GLY A 172 -17.70 -2.96 29.82
N VAL A 173 -17.30 -2.78 28.55
CA VAL A 173 -15.95 -3.04 28.07
C VAL A 173 -15.21 -1.70 27.97
N ASP A 174 -14.10 -1.57 28.69
CA ASP A 174 -13.20 -0.43 28.57
C ASP A 174 -12.20 -0.68 27.44
N ILE A 175 -12.11 0.23 26.46
CA ILE A 175 -11.13 0.13 25.36
C ILE A 175 -9.68 0.07 25.88
N ALA A 176 -9.38 0.71 27.00
CA ALA A 176 -8.05 0.68 27.62
C ALA A 176 -7.66 -0.73 28.12
N SER A 177 -8.63 -1.62 28.39
CA SER A 177 -8.39 -3.00 28.77
C SER A 177 -8.01 -3.89 27.59
N ILE A 178 -8.20 -3.43 26.35
CA ILE A 178 -7.85 -4.17 25.14
C ILE A 178 -6.39 -3.85 24.77
N ALA A 179 -5.46 -4.44 25.52
CA ALA A 179 -4.03 -4.23 25.33
C ALA A 179 -3.42 -5.20 24.30
N THR A 180 -3.97 -6.42 24.22
CA THR A 180 -3.49 -7.50 23.35
C THR A 180 -4.60 -8.04 22.45
N TYR A 181 -4.22 -8.84 21.41
CA TYR A 181 -5.20 -9.53 20.56
C TYR A 181 -6.02 -10.58 21.32
N ASP A 182 -5.49 -11.15 22.42
CA ASP A 182 -6.25 -12.05 23.29
C ASP A 182 -7.30 -11.27 24.10
N ASP A 183 -6.99 -10.05 24.52
CA ASP A 183 -7.97 -9.14 25.17
C ASP A 183 -9.08 -8.76 24.17
N LEU A 184 -8.72 -8.54 22.90
CA LEU A 184 -9.71 -8.25 21.83
C LEU A 184 -10.69 -9.41 21.65
N LEU A 185 -10.22 -10.67 21.65
CA LEU A 185 -11.10 -11.84 21.60
C LEU A 185 -12.00 -11.90 22.84
N THR A 186 -11.47 -11.61 24.01
CA THR A 186 -12.24 -11.58 25.27
C THR A 186 -13.33 -10.51 25.23
N ALA A 187 -13.01 -9.31 24.77
CA ALA A 187 -13.97 -8.21 24.58
C ALA A 187 -15.05 -8.60 23.54
N ALA A 188 -14.64 -9.19 22.43
CA ALA A 188 -15.56 -9.65 21.39
C ALA A 188 -16.53 -10.74 21.88
N ARG A 189 -16.06 -11.70 22.71
CA ARG A 189 -16.93 -12.70 23.35
C ARG A 189 -17.93 -12.02 24.30
N THR A 190 -17.48 -11.08 25.13
CA THR A 190 -18.35 -10.33 26.04
C THR A 190 -19.47 -9.60 25.30
N ILE A 191 -19.16 -8.99 24.14
CA ILE A 191 -20.14 -8.32 23.30
C ILE A 191 -21.13 -9.34 22.70
N LYS A 192 -20.62 -10.46 22.18
CA LYS A 192 -21.45 -11.53 21.61
C LYS A 192 -22.37 -12.17 22.64
N ASP A 193 -21.94 -12.37 23.88
CA ASP A 193 -22.75 -12.91 24.97
C ASP A 193 -23.96 -12.00 25.29
N LYS A 194 -23.76 -10.68 25.19
CA LYS A 194 -24.84 -9.69 25.35
C LYS A 194 -25.73 -9.54 24.11
N ASN A 195 -25.17 -9.75 22.94
CA ASN A 195 -25.88 -9.74 21.65
C ASN A 195 -25.45 -10.95 20.79
N PRO A 196 -26.14 -12.11 20.91
CA PRO A 196 -25.77 -13.33 20.17
C PRO A 196 -25.77 -13.20 18.65
N ALA A 197 -26.47 -12.20 18.11
CA ALA A 197 -26.47 -11.93 16.67
C ALA A 197 -25.20 -11.19 16.22
N SER A 198 -24.42 -10.62 17.15
CA SER A 198 -23.19 -9.92 16.83
C SER A 198 -22.07 -10.87 16.39
N LYS A 199 -21.33 -10.44 15.40
CA LYS A 199 -20.04 -10.98 14.97
C LYS A 199 -19.05 -9.84 15.00
N PRO A 200 -18.49 -9.53 16.19
CA PRO A 200 -17.94 -8.22 16.48
C PRO A 200 -16.73 -7.80 15.66
N ILE A 201 -15.94 -8.75 15.12
CA ILE A 201 -14.67 -8.48 14.45
C ILE A 201 -14.85 -8.53 12.93
N HIS A 202 -14.49 -7.44 12.25
CA HIS A 202 -14.46 -7.40 10.79
C HIS A 202 -13.20 -8.09 10.24
N LEU A 203 -13.37 -9.00 9.29
CA LEU A 203 -12.32 -9.49 8.39
C LEU A 203 -12.83 -9.43 6.96
N ASP A 204 -12.01 -8.87 6.06
CA ASP A 204 -12.44 -8.59 4.70
C ASP A 204 -12.56 -9.83 3.81
N LYS A 205 -13.47 -9.76 2.82
CA LYS A 205 -13.75 -10.81 1.86
C LYS A 205 -12.94 -10.73 0.56
N ASN A 206 -12.12 -9.69 0.39
CA ASN A 206 -11.27 -9.52 -0.76
C ASN A 206 -9.88 -10.11 -0.50
N PRO A 207 -9.38 -11.05 -1.33
CA PRO A 207 -8.07 -11.69 -1.12
C PRO A 207 -6.89 -10.71 -1.06
N PHE A 208 -6.91 -9.64 -1.87
CA PHE A 208 -5.86 -8.62 -1.88
C PHE A 208 -5.86 -7.83 -0.57
N LEU A 209 -7.03 -7.36 -0.11
CA LEU A 209 -7.15 -6.64 1.15
C LEU A 209 -6.82 -7.52 2.35
N SER A 210 -7.18 -8.81 2.30
CA SER A 210 -6.81 -9.77 3.36
C SER A 210 -5.31 -10.02 3.42
N GLN A 211 -4.61 -10.04 2.29
CA GLN A 211 -3.15 -10.14 2.30
C GLN A 211 -2.52 -8.85 2.83
N LEU A 212 -2.99 -7.65 2.44
CA LEU A 212 -2.53 -6.39 3.02
C LEU A 212 -2.74 -6.35 4.55
N TRP A 213 -3.91 -6.79 5.01
CA TRP A 213 -4.24 -6.87 6.42
C TRP A 213 -3.31 -7.85 7.17
N LEU A 214 -3.05 -9.02 6.59
CA LEU A 214 -2.09 -10.00 7.12
C LEU A 214 -0.68 -9.40 7.25
N GLU A 215 -0.22 -8.68 6.24
CA GLU A 215 1.09 -8.00 6.25
C GLU A 215 1.18 -6.91 7.34
N MET A 216 0.09 -6.16 7.56
CA MET A 216 0.01 -5.20 8.66
C MET A 216 0.24 -5.88 10.02
N LEU A 217 -0.40 -7.02 10.24
CA LEU A 217 -0.25 -7.77 11.49
C LEU A 217 1.12 -8.44 11.63
N ALA A 218 1.73 -8.84 10.52
CA ALA A 218 3.08 -9.38 10.49
C ALA A 218 4.11 -8.27 10.74
N ASN A 219 3.99 -7.12 10.06
CA ASN A 219 4.84 -5.95 10.26
C ASN A 219 4.78 -5.45 11.71
N GLN A 220 3.61 -5.42 12.33
CA GLN A 220 3.45 -5.09 13.74
C GLN A 220 4.32 -5.98 14.66
N GLN A 221 4.63 -7.21 14.26
CA GLN A 221 5.51 -8.12 14.98
C GLN A 221 6.98 -8.02 14.54
N GLY A 222 7.33 -7.06 13.68
CA GLY A 222 8.68 -6.90 13.14
C GLY A 222 9.06 -7.96 12.11
N THR A 223 8.06 -8.61 11.47
CA THR A 223 8.30 -9.56 10.39
C THR A 223 7.63 -9.11 9.08
N SER A 224 8.00 -9.72 7.97
CA SER A 224 7.45 -9.50 6.64
C SER A 224 7.33 -10.84 5.93
N LEU A 225 6.67 -10.87 4.77
CA LEU A 225 6.48 -12.08 3.96
C LEU A 225 7.81 -12.75 3.59
N THR A 226 8.85 -11.93 3.41
CA THR A 226 10.23 -12.40 3.23
C THR A 226 11.15 -11.78 4.27
N ASP A 227 12.30 -12.40 4.54
CA ASP A 227 13.41 -11.75 5.24
C ASP A 227 14.25 -10.89 4.27
N ALA A 228 15.27 -10.22 4.81
CA ALA A 228 16.18 -9.37 4.04
C ALA A 228 16.96 -10.12 2.93
N SER A 229 17.03 -11.44 2.98
CA SER A 229 17.63 -12.28 1.94
C SER A 229 16.62 -12.72 0.85
N GLY A 230 15.34 -12.30 0.97
CA GLY A 230 14.26 -12.71 0.08
C GLY A 230 13.65 -14.09 0.39
N LYS A 231 14.08 -14.75 1.50
CA LYS A 231 13.54 -16.04 1.91
C LYS A 231 12.13 -15.88 2.49
N LEU A 232 11.19 -16.69 2.02
CA LEU A 232 9.81 -16.73 2.51
C LEU A 232 9.73 -17.08 4.00
N ARG A 233 8.86 -16.38 4.75
CA ARG A 233 8.74 -16.44 6.21
C ARG A 233 7.34 -16.89 6.70
N LEU A 234 6.50 -17.45 5.85
CA LEU A 234 5.15 -17.90 6.23
C LEU A 234 5.12 -18.96 7.34
N ASP A 235 6.21 -19.70 7.54
CA ASP A 235 6.36 -20.69 8.61
C ASP A 235 6.88 -20.11 9.93
N SER A 236 7.10 -18.78 10.00
CA SER A 236 7.59 -18.11 11.21
C SER A 236 6.57 -18.15 12.35
N PRO A 237 7.02 -18.02 13.61
CA PRO A 237 6.13 -17.97 14.77
C PRO A 237 5.10 -16.85 14.68
N GLU A 238 5.45 -15.71 14.09
CA GLU A 238 4.60 -14.52 13.95
C GLU A 238 3.40 -14.82 13.04
N TYR A 239 3.63 -15.40 11.85
CA TYR A 239 2.55 -15.78 10.94
C TYR A 239 1.66 -16.88 11.53
N LYS A 240 2.26 -17.91 12.17
CA LYS A 240 1.51 -18.95 12.86
C LYS A 240 0.57 -18.36 13.91
N LYS A 241 1.06 -17.40 14.70
CA LYS A 241 0.26 -16.71 15.71
C LYS A 241 -0.93 -15.98 15.11
N ILE A 242 -0.75 -15.28 13.99
CA ILE A 242 -1.84 -14.60 13.29
C ILE A 242 -2.88 -15.60 12.79
N PHE A 243 -2.46 -16.66 12.11
CA PHE A 243 -3.38 -17.66 11.57
C PHE A 243 -4.14 -18.40 12.67
N THR A 244 -3.49 -18.73 13.78
CA THR A 244 -4.16 -19.34 14.96
C THR A 244 -5.18 -18.39 15.57
N TRP A 245 -4.87 -17.08 15.65
CA TRP A 245 -5.83 -16.10 16.13
C TRP A 245 -7.05 -15.97 15.20
N ILE A 246 -6.87 -16.01 13.87
CA ILE A 246 -7.97 -16.01 12.89
C ILE A 246 -8.84 -17.27 13.09
N GLU A 247 -8.21 -18.43 13.20
CA GLU A 247 -8.92 -19.71 13.43
C GLU A 247 -9.76 -19.65 14.71
N GLN A 248 -9.19 -19.13 15.81
CA GLN A 248 -9.90 -19.00 17.07
C GLN A 248 -11.06 -18.01 16.98
N ALA A 249 -10.84 -16.83 16.41
CA ALA A 249 -11.90 -15.83 16.22
C ALA A 249 -13.05 -16.37 15.36
N THR A 250 -12.72 -17.13 14.33
CA THR A 250 -13.70 -17.77 13.43
C THR A 250 -14.45 -18.90 14.15
N GLY A 251 -13.72 -19.78 14.86
CA GLY A 251 -14.28 -20.90 15.61
C GLY A 251 -15.27 -20.45 16.71
N ASP A 252 -14.98 -19.34 17.37
CA ASP A 252 -15.86 -18.72 18.35
C ASP A 252 -17.05 -17.96 17.71
N GLY A 253 -17.09 -17.88 16.38
CA GLY A 253 -18.12 -17.18 15.63
C GLY A 253 -18.10 -15.66 15.87
N LEU A 254 -16.92 -15.08 16.08
CA LEU A 254 -16.73 -13.64 16.36
C LEU A 254 -16.54 -12.82 15.09
N VAL A 255 -16.38 -13.46 13.92
CA VAL A 255 -15.96 -12.79 12.69
C VAL A 255 -17.15 -12.49 11.79
N THR A 256 -17.29 -11.23 11.39
CA THR A 256 -18.04 -10.82 10.20
C THR A 256 -17.09 -10.83 9.00
N HIS A 257 -17.41 -11.65 8.01
CA HIS A 257 -16.63 -11.79 6.79
C HIS A 257 -17.42 -11.16 5.63
N ALA A 258 -17.14 -9.90 5.31
CA ALA A 258 -17.89 -9.09 4.36
C ALA A 258 -16.96 -8.32 3.40
N PRO A 259 -17.39 -8.00 2.17
CA PRO A 259 -16.62 -7.17 1.26
C PRO A 259 -16.52 -5.73 1.78
N TYR A 260 -15.32 -5.19 1.78
CA TYR A 260 -14.98 -3.87 2.33
C TYR A 260 -15.90 -2.76 1.80
N LEU A 261 -16.63 -2.12 2.73
CA LEU A 261 -17.51 -0.98 2.52
C LEU A 261 -18.56 -1.15 1.42
N GLU A 262 -18.85 -2.38 1.01
CA GLU A 262 -20.02 -2.65 0.17
C GLU A 262 -21.31 -2.51 0.98
N PRO A 263 -22.49 -2.37 0.34
CA PRO A 263 -23.75 -2.13 1.05
C PRO A 263 -24.07 -3.13 2.16
N ALA A 264 -23.68 -4.40 1.99
CA ALA A 264 -23.88 -5.44 3.00
C ALA A 264 -22.99 -5.21 4.23
N ASP A 265 -21.73 -4.80 4.02
CA ASP A 265 -20.79 -4.49 5.08
C ASP A 265 -21.20 -3.22 5.84
N VAL A 266 -21.51 -2.14 5.10
CA VAL A 266 -22.04 -0.89 5.68
C VAL A 266 -23.26 -1.14 6.55
N ASN A 267 -24.18 -2.02 6.13
CA ASN A 267 -25.36 -2.38 6.91
C ASN A 267 -24.99 -3.10 8.23
N THR A 268 -24.01 -3.99 8.21
CA THR A 268 -23.57 -4.69 9.43
C THR A 268 -22.77 -3.80 10.39
N LEU A 269 -22.08 -2.79 9.88
CA LEU A 269 -21.44 -1.74 10.66
C LEU A 269 -22.48 -0.82 11.32
N ASP A 270 -23.46 -0.34 10.55
CA ASP A 270 -24.50 0.57 11.05
C ASP A 270 -25.46 -0.09 12.02
N ASN A 271 -25.80 -1.38 11.87
CA ASN A 271 -26.71 -2.08 12.78
C ASN A 271 -26.03 -2.67 14.04
N GLY A 272 -24.70 -2.52 14.17
CA GLY A 272 -23.92 -2.93 15.34
C GLY A 272 -23.62 -4.43 15.40
N GLN A 273 -23.75 -5.17 14.29
CA GLN A 273 -23.23 -6.54 14.22
C GLN A 273 -21.71 -6.56 14.28
N GLN A 274 -21.07 -5.59 13.59
CA GLN A 274 -19.64 -5.35 13.66
C GLN A 274 -19.36 -4.25 14.68
N VAL A 275 -18.33 -4.43 15.49
CA VAL A 275 -17.97 -3.54 16.59
C VAL A 275 -16.50 -3.13 16.53
N PHE A 276 -15.64 -4.04 16.07
CA PHE A 276 -14.21 -3.83 15.93
C PHE A 276 -13.78 -4.00 14.48
N VAL A 277 -13.06 -3.02 13.94
CA VAL A 277 -12.45 -3.06 12.62
C VAL A 277 -10.96 -2.77 12.78
N PRO A 278 -10.09 -3.80 12.90
CA PRO A 278 -8.64 -3.61 12.91
C PRO A 278 -8.18 -3.29 11.48
N TRP A 279 -7.98 -2.02 11.16
CA TRP A 279 -7.75 -1.56 9.81
C TRP A 279 -6.88 -0.30 9.77
N ALA A 280 -6.33 0.03 8.58
CA ALA A 280 -5.55 1.25 8.43
C ALA A 280 -6.35 2.53 8.68
N ILE A 281 -5.65 3.63 8.88
CA ILE A 281 -6.21 4.98 9.11
C ILE A 281 -7.22 5.39 8.03
N TRP A 282 -7.06 4.92 6.77
CA TRP A 282 -7.97 5.27 5.68
C TRP A 282 -9.39 4.71 5.85
N TRP A 283 -9.63 3.79 6.80
CA TRP A 283 -10.99 3.42 7.21
C TRP A 283 -11.78 4.62 7.78
N SER A 284 -11.10 5.68 8.22
CA SER A 284 -11.74 6.95 8.65
C SER A 284 -12.70 7.52 7.62
N PHE A 285 -12.55 7.15 6.34
CA PHE A 285 -13.49 7.51 5.27
C PHE A 285 -14.91 6.99 5.56
N ALA A 286 -15.05 5.78 6.13
CA ALA A 286 -16.34 5.13 6.34
C ALA A 286 -17.25 5.92 7.31
N PRO A 287 -16.85 6.26 8.55
CA PRO A 287 -17.71 7.04 9.45
C PRO A 287 -17.98 8.46 8.96
N GLN A 288 -17.08 9.04 8.16
CA GLN A 288 -17.29 10.38 7.62
C GLN A 288 -18.27 10.40 6.44
N ASN A 289 -18.31 9.35 5.61
CA ASN A 289 -19.01 9.39 4.34
C ASN A 289 -20.14 8.36 4.21
N LEU A 290 -20.04 7.19 4.84
CA LEU A 290 -20.91 6.05 4.61
C LEU A 290 -21.80 5.70 5.81
N LEU A 291 -21.27 5.72 7.04
CA LEU A 291 -21.94 5.24 8.24
C LEU A 291 -22.87 6.32 8.85
N LYS A 292 -23.97 6.59 8.15
CA LYS A 292 -24.89 7.68 8.52
C LYS A 292 -25.64 7.44 9.82
N ALA A 293 -26.07 6.19 10.08
CA ALA A 293 -26.83 5.83 11.27
C ALA A 293 -25.98 5.82 12.55
N THR A 294 -24.67 5.73 12.41
CA THR A 294 -23.73 5.63 13.52
C THR A 294 -22.73 6.79 13.59
N LYS A 295 -23.09 7.92 12.94
CA LYS A 295 -22.28 9.15 13.00
C LYS A 295 -21.99 9.51 14.48
N GLY A 296 -20.73 9.76 14.78
CA GLY A 296 -20.27 10.14 16.12
C GLY A 296 -20.11 8.99 17.12
N LYS A 297 -20.41 7.74 16.75
CA LYS A 297 -20.33 6.56 17.63
C LYS A 297 -19.05 5.73 17.45
N TRP A 298 -18.30 5.98 16.40
CA TRP A 298 -17.05 5.33 16.13
C TRP A 298 -15.87 6.09 16.75
N ARG A 299 -14.85 5.33 17.18
CA ARG A 299 -13.56 5.85 17.67
C ARG A 299 -12.43 5.02 17.10
N ALA A 300 -11.22 5.54 17.21
CA ALA A 300 -9.99 4.83 16.90
C ALA A 300 -9.11 4.71 18.13
N ALA A 301 -8.39 3.60 18.26
CA ALA A 301 -7.33 3.37 19.22
C ALA A 301 -6.13 2.73 18.51
N PRO A 302 -4.91 2.75 19.08
CA PRO A 302 -3.83 1.92 18.58
C PRO A 302 -4.24 0.44 18.55
N LEU A 303 -3.75 -0.35 17.59
CA LEU A 303 -4.02 -1.80 17.53
C LEU A 303 -3.66 -2.48 18.86
N PRO A 304 -4.34 -3.58 19.22
CA PRO A 304 -3.85 -4.46 20.27
C PRO A 304 -2.44 -4.97 19.94
N ALA A 305 -1.59 -5.17 20.93
CA ALA A 305 -0.27 -5.76 20.71
C ALA A 305 -0.33 -7.28 20.64
N TRP A 306 0.61 -7.92 19.97
CA TRP A 306 0.75 -9.38 19.96
C TRP A 306 1.34 -9.94 21.24
N THR A 307 2.05 -9.10 22.00
CA THR A 307 2.60 -9.40 23.32
C THR A 307 2.51 -8.14 24.17
N PRO A 308 2.38 -8.24 25.51
CA PRO A 308 2.40 -7.07 26.36
C PRO A 308 3.62 -6.17 26.12
N GLY A 309 3.40 -4.88 25.90
CA GLY A 309 4.45 -3.91 25.59
C GLY A 309 4.97 -3.94 24.14
N GLY A 310 4.43 -4.79 23.28
CA GLY A 310 4.76 -4.86 21.84
C GLY A 310 4.22 -3.65 21.06
N ALA A 311 4.63 -3.57 19.78
CA ALA A 311 4.15 -2.54 18.87
C ALA A 311 2.62 -2.55 18.75
N ARG A 312 2.03 -1.38 18.64
CA ARG A 312 0.58 -1.18 18.60
C ARG A 312 0.09 -0.62 17.26
N SER A 313 0.92 -0.80 16.23
CA SER A 313 0.57 -0.53 14.83
C SER A 313 1.49 -1.30 13.89
N GLY A 314 1.01 -1.55 12.70
CA GLY A 314 1.74 -1.94 11.51
C GLY A 314 1.21 -1.13 10.34
N VAL A 315 1.77 -1.27 9.14
CA VAL A 315 1.31 -0.55 7.95
C VAL A 315 0.43 -1.44 7.10
N MET A 316 -0.72 -0.93 6.68
CA MET A 316 -1.60 -1.61 5.74
C MET A 316 -1.74 -0.80 4.45
N GLY A 317 -1.09 -1.21 3.38
CA GLY A 317 -1.04 -0.47 2.14
C GLY A 317 0.10 0.54 2.11
N GLY A 318 -0.20 1.73 1.66
CA GLY A 318 0.75 2.81 1.44
C GLY A 318 1.06 3.02 -0.03
N SER A 319 1.40 4.25 -0.35
CA SER A 319 1.66 4.69 -1.71
C SER A 319 2.89 5.57 -1.79
N SER A 320 3.48 5.61 -2.96
CA SER A 320 4.61 6.46 -3.28
C SER A 320 4.45 7.05 -4.68
N PHE A 321 5.24 8.04 -5.00
CA PHE A 321 5.32 8.52 -6.37
C PHE A 321 6.50 7.88 -7.07
N VAL A 322 6.31 7.50 -8.33
CA VAL A 322 7.35 6.90 -9.15
C VAL A 322 7.68 7.80 -10.35
N ILE A 323 8.94 7.75 -10.77
CA ILE A 323 9.43 8.47 -11.96
C ILE A 323 9.88 7.41 -12.96
N PRO A 324 9.13 7.23 -14.07
CA PRO A 324 9.50 6.27 -15.10
C PRO A 324 10.85 6.58 -15.75
N ALA A 325 11.66 5.56 -16.02
CA ALA A 325 12.97 5.70 -16.64
C ALA A 325 12.91 6.31 -18.06
N LYS A 326 11.74 6.28 -18.71
CA LYS A 326 11.48 6.91 -20.01
C LYS A 326 10.71 8.23 -19.92
N ALA A 327 10.61 8.84 -18.72
CA ALA A 327 10.04 10.16 -18.55
C ALA A 327 10.80 11.21 -19.39
N LYS A 328 10.07 12.19 -19.92
CA LYS A 328 10.68 13.26 -20.73
C LYS A 328 11.33 14.34 -19.87
N ASN A 329 10.72 14.64 -18.72
CA ASN A 329 11.16 15.71 -17.81
C ASN A 329 11.23 15.19 -16.36
N PRO A 330 12.05 14.15 -16.07
CA PRO A 330 12.06 13.47 -14.78
C PRO A 330 12.50 14.39 -13.62
N GLU A 331 13.39 15.37 -13.87
CA GLU A 331 13.83 16.33 -12.86
C GLU A 331 12.68 17.23 -12.39
N LEU A 332 11.76 17.60 -13.31
CA LEU A 332 10.59 18.40 -12.96
C LEU A 332 9.57 17.57 -12.15
N ALA A 333 9.43 16.29 -12.47
CA ALA A 333 8.61 15.38 -11.68
C ALA A 333 9.18 15.20 -10.25
N TRP A 334 10.52 15.08 -10.13
CA TRP A 334 11.17 15.07 -8.82
C TRP A 334 10.90 16.35 -8.03
N LEU A 335 11.03 17.53 -8.63
CA LEU A 335 10.75 18.81 -7.94
C LEU A 335 9.32 18.86 -7.39
N LEU A 336 8.34 18.37 -8.15
CA LEU A 336 6.96 18.28 -7.69
C LEU A 336 6.86 17.34 -6.49
N TYR A 337 7.44 16.15 -6.58
CA TYR A 337 7.33 15.13 -5.52
C TYR A 337 8.13 15.52 -4.27
N GLU A 338 9.31 16.13 -4.43
CA GLU A 338 10.06 16.70 -3.32
C GLU A 338 9.23 17.77 -2.58
N TYR A 339 8.54 18.64 -3.34
CA TYR A 339 7.65 19.66 -2.75
C TYR A 339 6.51 19.01 -1.97
N LEU A 340 5.80 18.05 -2.57
CA LEU A 340 4.61 17.43 -1.95
C LEU A 340 4.96 16.56 -0.74
N CYS A 341 6.13 15.92 -0.71
CA CYS A 341 6.47 14.89 0.29
C CYS A 341 7.43 15.39 1.37
N PHE A 342 8.28 16.40 1.10
CA PHE A 342 9.37 16.78 2.00
C PHE A 342 9.45 18.27 2.30
N LYS A 343 8.60 19.11 1.70
CA LYS A 343 8.53 20.54 2.05
C LYS A 343 7.26 20.81 2.84
N ASP A 344 7.39 21.56 3.94
CA ASP A 344 6.29 21.87 4.85
C ASP A 344 5.08 22.47 4.12
N GLU A 345 5.30 23.38 3.18
CA GLU A 345 4.23 24.01 2.38
C GLU A 345 3.48 22.99 1.52
N GLY A 346 4.21 22.05 0.90
CA GLY A 346 3.63 21.00 0.07
C GLY A 346 2.87 19.99 0.91
N ILE A 347 3.43 19.54 2.02
CA ILE A 347 2.77 18.65 2.97
C ILE A 347 1.50 19.31 3.51
N GLN A 348 1.58 20.58 3.92
CA GLN A 348 0.41 21.34 4.37
C GLN A 348 -0.64 21.50 3.26
N ALA A 349 -0.23 21.65 2.00
CA ALA A 349 -1.16 21.75 0.87
C ALA A 349 -1.91 20.42 0.61
N VAL A 350 -1.30 19.28 0.90
CA VAL A 350 -1.92 17.95 0.76
C VAL A 350 -2.78 17.61 1.96
N TYR A 351 -2.22 17.68 3.16
CA TYR A 351 -2.85 17.17 4.38
C TYR A 351 -3.68 18.18 5.14
N GLY A 352 -3.36 19.47 5.02
CA GLY A 352 -4.08 20.54 5.70
C GLY A 352 -5.48 20.79 5.14
N PRO A 353 -6.29 21.62 5.82
CA PRO A 353 -7.61 22.02 5.34
C PRO A 353 -7.57 22.57 3.90
N ASN A 354 -8.42 22.04 3.05
CA ASN A 354 -8.51 22.42 1.64
C ASN A 354 -9.96 22.34 1.14
N SER A 355 -10.19 22.64 -0.14
CA SER A 355 -11.55 22.63 -0.73
C SER A 355 -12.18 21.23 -0.82
N VAL A 356 -11.38 20.18 -0.84
CA VAL A 356 -11.84 18.78 -0.88
C VAL A 356 -12.13 18.28 0.53
N TYR A 357 -11.18 18.54 1.44
CA TYR A 357 -11.26 18.18 2.85
C TYR A 357 -11.15 19.44 3.71
N PRO A 358 -12.29 20.10 4.06
CA PRO A 358 -12.26 21.32 4.89
C PRO A 358 -11.63 21.13 6.27
N GLY A 359 -11.65 19.91 6.80
CA GLY A 359 -10.97 19.53 8.04
C GLY A 359 -9.53 19.02 7.86
N GLY A 360 -9.04 18.93 6.63
CA GLY A 360 -7.78 18.28 6.27
C GLY A 360 -7.93 16.81 5.89
N LEU A 361 -6.90 16.24 5.23
CA LEU A 361 -6.87 14.85 4.79
C LEU A 361 -6.58 13.93 5.97
N SER A 362 -7.59 13.21 6.44
CA SER A 362 -7.49 12.34 7.63
C SER A 362 -7.42 10.84 7.31
N THR A 363 -7.26 10.50 6.02
CA THR A 363 -7.21 9.10 5.57
C THR A 363 -5.80 8.53 5.48
N SER A 364 -4.78 9.32 5.76
CA SER A 364 -3.38 8.89 5.88
C SER A 364 -2.59 9.92 6.70
N VAL A 365 -1.35 9.60 7.06
CA VAL A 365 -0.39 10.57 7.61
C VAL A 365 0.84 10.63 6.71
N PRO A 366 1.61 11.74 6.71
CA PRO A 366 2.85 11.80 5.95
C PRO A 366 3.85 10.73 6.37
N SER A 367 4.63 10.21 5.44
CA SER A 367 5.77 9.34 5.76
C SER A 367 6.98 10.12 6.29
N TYR A 368 7.00 11.44 6.14
CA TYR A 368 8.07 12.34 6.57
C TYR A 368 7.92 12.67 8.07
N LEU A 369 8.74 12.04 8.91
CA LEU A 369 8.63 12.05 10.37
C LEU A 369 8.68 13.44 11.03
N PRO A 370 9.44 14.44 10.54
CA PRO A 370 9.50 15.76 11.17
C PRO A 370 8.16 16.48 11.32
N VAL A 371 7.16 16.11 10.53
CA VAL A 371 5.82 16.71 10.59
C VAL A 371 4.83 15.89 11.43
N LEU A 372 5.21 14.71 11.91
CA LEU A 372 4.38 13.85 12.76
C LEU A 372 4.47 14.26 14.24
N ASP A 373 4.12 15.51 14.51
CA ASP A 373 4.07 16.05 15.87
C ASP A 373 2.61 15.98 16.39
N PRO A 374 2.31 15.19 17.45
CA PRO A 374 0.97 15.11 18.00
C PRO A 374 0.39 16.45 18.45
N ALA A 375 1.27 17.43 18.78
CA ALA A 375 0.86 18.76 19.21
C ALA A 375 0.62 19.74 18.04
N LYS A 376 0.93 19.35 16.80
CA LYS A 376 0.79 20.17 15.60
C LYS A 376 -0.01 19.43 14.52
N PRO A 377 -1.32 19.25 14.72
CA PRO A 377 -2.13 18.46 13.81
C PRO A 377 -2.20 19.09 12.42
N LEU A 378 -2.03 18.26 11.40
CA LEU A 378 -2.24 18.66 10.01
C LEU A 378 -3.72 18.66 9.63
N PHE A 379 -4.55 17.86 10.30
CA PHE A 379 -6.00 17.84 10.10
C PHE A 379 -6.77 17.99 11.43
N GLN A 380 -8.00 18.45 11.34
CA GLN A 380 -8.85 18.79 12.47
C GLN A 380 -9.46 17.53 13.14
N PRO A 381 -9.88 17.61 14.43
CA PRO A 381 -10.72 16.60 15.04
C PRO A 381 -11.95 16.28 14.20
N ILE A 382 -12.34 15.00 14.14
CA ILE A 382 -13.36 14.52 13.21
C ILE A 382 -14.70 14.39 13.91
N GLU A 383 -15.68 15.23 13.50
CA GLU A 383 -17.04 15.21 14.03
C GLU A 383 -17.69 13.83 13.92
N ALA A 384 -17.52 13.14 12.81
CA ALA A 384 -18.05 11.79 12.58
C ALA A 384 -17.46 10.72 13.52
N LEU A 385 -16.34 11.04 14.18
CA LEU A 385 -15.73 10.25 15.26
C LEU A 385 -16.01 10.87 16.66
N GLY A 386 -17.13 11.58 16.82
CA GLY A 386 -17.48 12.23 18.07
C GLY A 386 -16.53 13.35 18.51
N GLY A 387 -15.85 13.97 17.56
CA GLY A 387 -14.86 15.01 17.84
C GLY A 387 -13.49 14.48 18.27
N GLN A 388 -13.21 13.18 18.04
CA GLN A 388 -11.92 12.61 18.38
C GLN A 388 -10.78 13.24 17.57
N ASP A 389 -9.67 13.52 18.25
CA ASP A 389 -8.39 13.90 17.65
C ASP A 389 -7.70 12.63 17.08
N LEU A 390 -8.05 12.30 15.83
CA LEU A 390 -7.47 11.15 15.15
C LEU A 390 -6.00 11.37 14.82
N TRP A 391 -5.56 12.63 14.61
CA TRP A 391 -4.14 12.93 14.37
C TRP A 391 -3.26 12.42 15.51
N LYS A 392 -3.64 12.72 16.74
CA LYS A 392 -2.92 12.27 17.92
C LYS A 392 -2.85 10.74 17.97
N VAL A 393 -3.97 10.04 17.79
CA VAL A 393 -4.01 8.57 17.81
C VAL A 393 -3.12 7.98 16.70
N ALA A 394 -3.19 8.52 15.49
CA ALA A 394 -2.44 8.01 14.35
C ALA A 394 -0.93 8.26 14.50
N THR A 395 -0.52 9.44 14.97
CA THR A 395 0.91 9.77 15.16
C THR A 395 1.53 8.95 16.29
N GLU A 396 0.82 8.76 17.40
CA GLU A 396 1.24 7.88 18.49
C GLU A 396 1.37 6.43 18.02
N ALA A 397 0.40 5.90 17.28
CA ALA A 397 0.45 4.56 16.70
C ALA A 397 1.62 4.41 15.72
N SER A 398 1.82 5.38 14.83
CA SER A 398 2.90 5.40 13.85
C SER A 398 4.29 5.31 14.48
N SER A 399 4.48 5.90 15.66
CA SER A 399 5.76 5.87 16.38
C SER A 399 6.19 4.47 16.83
N THR A 400 5.27 3.50 16.84
CA THR A 400 5.52 2.12 17.26
C THR A 400 5.76 1.17 16.08
N ILE A 401 5.62 1.61 14.83
CA ILE A 401 5.71 0.77 13.64
C ILE A 401 7.14 0.27 13.45
N PRO A 402 7.37 -1.05 13.43
CA PRO A 402 8.68 -1.61 13.14
C PRO A 402 9.11 -1.36 11.69
N ALA A 403 10.42 -1.38 11.45
CA ALA A 403 10.94 -1.50 10.09
C ALA A 403 10.48 -2.82 9.45
N ALA A 404 10.37 -2.83 8.11
CA ALA A 404 10.02 -4.02 7.35
C ALA A 404 11.17 -4.48 6.45
N ALA A 405 11.13 -5.72 5.97
CA ALA A 405 11.91 -6.12 4.82
C ALA A 405 11.30 -5.51 3.53
N PRO A 406 12.09 -5.37 2.45
CA PRO A 406 11.56 -4.97 1.15
C PRO A 406 10.41 -5.87 0.71
N ILE A 407 9.42 -5.29 0.03
CA ILE A 407 8.33 -6.06 -0.57
C ILE A 407 8.89 -6.83 -1.78
N PRO A 408 8.75 -8.16 -1.85
CA PRO A 408 9.26 -8.92 -2.97
C PRO A 408 8.49 -8.56 -4.26
N TRP A 409 9.19 -8.55 -5.39
CA TRP A 409 8.61 -8.19 -6.69
C TRP A 409 7.37 -9.00 -7.08
N TRP A 410 7.25 -10.21 -6.59
CA TRP A 410 6.15 -11.13 -6.85
C TRP A 410 4.99 -11.00 -5.83
N TRP A 411 5.04 -10.05 -4.91
CA TRP A 411 4.05 -9.92 -3.84
C TRP A 411 2.60 -9.86 -4.37
N ALA A 412 2.35 -9.06 -5.41
CA ALA A 412 1.00 -8.92 -5.97
C ALA A 412 0.47 -10.24 -6.57
N GLN A 413 1.36 -11.05 -7.18
CA GLN A 413 1.00 -12.37 -7.70
C GLN A 413 0.78 -13.40 -6.59
N SER A 414 1.36 -13.22 -5.41
CA SER A 414 1.15 -14.12 -4.28
C SER A 414 -0.26 -14.09 -3.71
N VAL A 415 -1.04 -13.04 -4.01
CA VAL A 415 -2.46 -12.92 -3.61
C VAL A 415 -3.29 -14.12 -4.11
N ASP A 416 -2.99 -14.64 -5.29
CA ASP A 416 -3.67 -15.82 -5.85
C ASP A 416 -3.46 -17.09 -5.02
N TYR A 417 -2.43 -17.12 -4.20
CA TYR A 417 -2.09 -18.25 -3.35
C TYR A 417 -2.36 -17.96 -1.87
N LEU A 418 -1.72 -16.93 -1.32
CA LEU A 418 -1.83 -16.57 0.10
C LEU A 418 -3.16 -15.90 0.41
N GLY A 419 -3.52 -14.84 -0.33
CA GLY A 419 -4.76 -14.11 -0.10
C GLY A 419 -6.00 -15.02 -0.17
N ASN A 420 -6.09 -15.87 -1.18
CA ASN A 420 -7.18 -16.84 -1.30
C ASN A 420 -7.18 -17.90 -0.19
N ASN A 421 -6.01 -18.34 0.29
CA ASN A 421 -5.94 -19.29 1.39
C ASN A 421 -6.34 -18.66 2.73
N VAL A 422 -5.99 -17.38 2.96
CA VAL A 422 -6.48 -16.60 4.11
C VAL A 422 -8.02 -16.51 4.10
N GLN A 423 -8.64 -16.30 2.93
CA GLN A 423 -10.10 -16.35 2.80
C GLN A 423 -10.67 -17.68 3.28
N ARG A 424 -10.05 -18.79 2.86
CA ARG A 424 -10.51 -20.14 3.25
C ARG A 424 -10.32 -20.41 4.74
N LEU A 425 -9.27 -19.85 5.37
CA LEU A 425 -9.08 -19.90 6.81
C LEU A 425 -10.19 -19.13 7.54
N ILE A 426 -10.49 -17.89 7.12
CA ILE A 426 -11.57 -17.07 7.68
C ILE A 426 -12.93 -17.76 7.54
N GLU A 427 -13.14 -18.54 6.48
CA GLU A 427 -14.36 -19.33 6.25
C GLU A 427 -14.38 -20.66 7.02
N GLY A 428 -13.33 -20.99 7.78
CA GLY A 428 -13.20 -22.27 8.49
C GLY A 428 -13.00 -23.48 7.57
N LYS A 429 -12.55 -23.25 6.32
CA LYS A 429 -12.37 -24.29 5.28
C LYS A 429 -10.91 -24.76 5.15
N MET A 430 -10.00 -24.17 5.90
CA MET A 430 -8.58 -24.49 5.84
C MET A 430 -7.97 -24.27 7.22
N SER A 431 -7.04 -25.13 7.63
CA SER A 431 -6.31 -24.96 8.90
C SER A 431 -5.13 -23.98 8.74
N PRO A 432 -4.61 -23.40 9.83
CA PRO A 432 -3.39 -22.60 9.82
C PRO A 432 -2.20 -23.30 9.15
N ASP A 433 -1.96 -24.55 9.47
CA ASP A 433 -0.86 -25.35 8.91
C ASP A 433 -1.02 -25.55 7.39
N ASP A 434 -2.24 -25.81 6.93
CA ASP A 434 -2.55 -25.95 5.50
C ASP A 434 -2.35 -24.62 4.75
N VAL A 435 -2.76 -23.49 5.33
CA VAL A 435 -2.51 -22.15 4.74
C VAL A 435 -1.01 -21.96 4.52
N ILE A 436 -0.21 -22.23 5.54
CA ILE A 436 1.24 -22.09 5.47
C ILE A 436 1.82 -23.02 4.41
N ALA A 437 1.52 -24.31 4.50
CA ALA A 437 2.13 -25.34 3.62
C ALA A 437 1.75 -25.13 2.15
N ASP A 438 0.47 -24.91 1.85
CA ASP A 438 -0.01 -24.74 0.46
C ASP A 438 0.47 -23.42 -0.14
N SER A 439 0.38 -22.31 0.61
CA SER A 439 0.83 -21.01 0.13
C SER A 439 2.34 -20.98 -0.09
N ALA A 440 3.13 -21.45 0.89
CA ALA A 440 4.58 -21.49 0.76
C ALA A 440 5.03 -22.33 -0.44
N LYS A 441 4.45 -23.53 -0.62
CA LYS A 441 4.76 -24.41 -1.75
C LYS A 441 4.44 -23.76 -3.10
N LYS A 442 3.28 -23.10 -3.22
CA LYS A 442 2.85 -22.46 -4.47
C LYS A 442 3.66 -21.22 -4.80
N ILE A 443 3.92 -20.37 -3.80
CA ILE A 443 4.74 -19.16 -3.95
C ILE A 443 6.15 -19.57 -4.37
N GLN A 444 6.78 -20.48 -3.64
CA GLN A 444 8.14 -20.93 -3.95
C GLN A 444 8.22 -21.44 -5.40
N ARG A 445 7.39 -22.42 -5.76
CA ARG A 445 7.42 -23.06 -7.07
C ARG A 445 7.07 -22.14 -8.23
N ASN A 446 6.06 -21.26 -8.06
CA ASN A 446 5.45 -20.54 -9.18
C ASN A 446 5.99 -19.12 -9.33
N LEU A 447 6.55 -18.54 -8.28
CA LEU A 447 7.02 -17.15 -8.24
C LEU A 447 8.52 -17.06 -7.97
N VAL A 448 9.02 -17.68 -6.89
CA VAL A 448 10.43 -17.56 -6.50
C VAL A 448 11.35 -18.35 -7.44
N ASP A 449 11.03 -19.62 -7.72
CA ASP A 449 11.89 -20.51 -8.55
C ASP A 449 11.81 -20.17 -10.06
N ARG A 450 10.95 -19.24 -10.48
CA ARG A 450 10.78 -18.86 -11.88
C ARG A 450 11.30 -17.45 -12.22
N GLY A 451 11.64 -16.65 -11.23
CA GLY A 451 12.30 -15.36 -11.36
C GLY A 451 13.79 -15.50 -11.22
#